data_b21aac437ac95acedb13cc6b381d1c16
#
_entry.id   b21aac437ac95acedb13cc6b381d1c16
#
_cell.length_a   1.000
_cell.length_b   1.000
_cell.length_c   1.000
_cell.angle_alpha   90.00
_cell.angle_beta   90.00
_cell.angle_gamma   90.00
#
_symmetry.space_group_name_H-M   'P 1'
#
loop_
_entity.id
_entity.type
_entity.pdbx_description
1 polymer ?
#
loop_
_entity_poly.entity_id
_entity_poly.type
_entity_poly.pdbx_seq_one_letter_code
_entity_poly.pdbx_strand_id
1 'polypeptide(L)'
;MPAEKRSYEEMAANSNPFLPIFDGFRIEIDENHLARERIIKASRDVTALSKKAIFSLQRVRTISSGIPPAISTEVQGRFDAISELFKTMSKDLQGINSWRYQRQASPGIQEFIEALSFEHYLRTGKLVTREVAMEGMIWNIPLTADDYALGLFDLSGEIMRFAVTAIATTGSLPHLKSSHSSISRSILTDLRHLRSSFEALDTTSCHGTSLGGEIGKKMETMVQSVEKVENAACSLIIRDQEQPKHKPEPTNSLV
;
A
#
# COMPACT_ATOMS: atom_id res chain seq x y z
N MET A 1 -5.63 -41.14 45.46
CA MET A 1 -5.77 -39.89 46.19
C MET A 1 -6.11 -38.68 45.32
N PRO A 2 -7.13 -38.73 44.39
CA PRO A 2 -7.53 -37.50 43.63
C PRO A 2 -8.75 -36.78 44.24
N ALA A 3 -9.48 -37.38 45.16
CA ALA A 3 -10.71 -36.77 45.68
C ALA A 3 -10.50 -35.62 46.68
N GLU A 4 -9.42 -35.67 47.48
CA GLU A 4 -9.13 -34.63 48.47
C GLU A 4 -8.67 -33.30 47.83
N LYS A 5 -7.98 -33.33 46.69
CA LYS A 5 -7.54 -32.14 46.00
C LYS A 5 -8.68 -31.32 45.38
N ARG A 6 -9.71 -32.02 44.85
CA ARG A 6 -10.91 -31.34 44.30
C ARG A 6 -11.74 -30.66 45.41
N SER A 7 -11.84 -31.26 46.56
CA SER A 7 -12.56 -30.68 47.70
C SER A 7 -11.90 -29.41 48.24
N TYR A 8 -10.56 -29.33 48.23
CA TYR A 8 -9.83 -28.13 48.65
C TYR A 8 -9.96 -26.98 47.63
N GLU A 9 -9.94 -27.25 46.33
CA GLU A 9 -10.16 -26.26 45.28
C GLU A 9 -11.63 -25.77 45.28
N GLU A 10 -12.60 -26.62 45.48
CA GLU A 10 -14.02 -26.25 45.63
C GLU A 10 -14.28 -25.45 46.90
N MET A 11 -13.66 -25.77 48.02
CA MET A 11 -13.78 -25.03 49.29
C MET A 11 -13.06 -23.67 49.21
N ALA A 12 -11.92 -23.60 48.54
CA ALA A 12 -11.20 -22.32 48.30
C ALA A 12 -11.97 -21.40 47.34
N ALA A 13 -12.61 -21.96 46.32
CA ALA A 13 -13.47 -21.20 45.41
C ALA A 13 -14.72 -20.61 46.13
N ASN A 14 -15.29 -21.33 47.06
CA ASN A 14 -16.44 -20.86 47.86
C ASN A 14 -16.05 -19.82 48.93
N SER A 15 -14.76 -19.66 49.26
CA SER A 15 -14.29 -18.71 50.27
C SER A 15 -13.86 -17.37 49.71
N ASN A 16 -13.69 -17.23 48.37
CA ASN A 16 -13.24 -15.99 47.72
C ASN A 16 -14.42 -15.28 47.01
N PRO A 17 -15.02 -14.24 47.61
CA PRO A 17 -16.17 -13.52 47.02
C PRO A 17 -15.84 -12.77 45.75
N PHE A 18 -14.56 -12.56 45.45
CA PHE A 18 -14.11 -11.85 44.25
C PHE A 18 -13.86 -12.75 43.05
N LEU A 19 -13.79 -14.09 43.25
CA LEU A 19 -13.48 -15.05 42.19
C LEU A 19 -14.38 -14.92 40.95
N PRO A 20 -15.71 -14.76 41.05
CA PRO A 20 -16.59 -14.61 39.89
C PRO A 20 -16.28 -13.37 39.05
N ILE A 21 -15.86 -12.28 39.72
CA ILE A 21 -15.49 -11.04 39.04
C ILE A 21 -14.20 -11.23 38.24
N PHE A 22 -13.21 -11.90 38.81
CA PHE A 22 -11.93 -12.17 38.15
C PHE A 22 -12.06 -13.22 37.04
N ASP A 23 -12.97 -14.18 37.17
CA ASP A 23 -13.26 -15.12 36.09
C ASP A 23 -13.91 -14.40 34.89
N GLY A 24 -14.80 -13.43 35.13
CA GLY A 24 -15.35 -12.56 34.10
C GLY A 24 -14.26 -11.78 33.36
N PHE A 25 -13.35 -11.15 34.11
CA PHE A 25 -12.20 -10.44 33.50
C PHE A 25 -11.28 -11.36 32.70
N ARG A 26 -11.03 -12.58 33.18
CA ARG A 26 -10.22 -13.55 32.45
C ARG A 26 -10.84 -13.87 31.10
N ILE A 27 -12.14 -14.18 31.06
CA ILE A 27 -12.87 -14.49 29.83
C ILE A 27 -12.76 -13.31 28.85
N GLU A 28 -13.00 -12.08 29.31
CA GLU A 28 -12.90 -10.91 28.45
C GLU A 28 -11.48 -10.68 27.92
N ILE A 29 -10.46 -10.87 28.75
CA ILE A 29 -9.05 -10.74 28.34
C ILE A 29 -8.68 -11.81 27.31
N ASP A 30 -9.09 -13.04 27.51
CA ASP A 30 -8.83 -14.16 26.59
C ASP A 30 -9.53 -13.93 25.24
N GLU A 31 -10.78 -13.47 25.21
CA GLU A 31 -11.50 -13.10 24.00
C GLU A 31 -10.82 -11.97 23.24
N ASN A 32 -10.41 -10.92 23.95
CA ASN A 32 -9.66 -9.79 23.37
C ASN A 32 -8.30 -10.23 22.79
N HIS A 33 -7.60 -11.13 23.48
CA HIS A 33 -6.35 -11.70 23.01
C HIS A 33 -6.55 -12.50 21.71
N LEU A 34 -7.55 -13.37 21.68
CA LEU A 34 -7.87 -14.15 20.49
C LEU A 34 -8.28 -13.28 19.30
N ALA A 35 -9.10 -12.24 19.51
CA ALA A 35 -9.48 -11.30 18.47
C ALA A 35 -8.26 -10.56 17.92
N ARG A 36 -7.38 -10.07 18.81
CA ARG A 36 -6.13 -9.41 18.44
C ARG A 36 -5.23 -10.31 17.58
N GLU A 37 -5.04 -11.56 17.96
CA GLU A 37 -4.22 -12.52 17.21
C GLU A 37 -4.80 -12.83 15.82
N ARG A 38 -6.15 -12.97 15.70
CA ARG A 38 -6.82 -13.14 14.40
C ARG A 38 -6.58 -11.94 13.49
N ILE A 39 -6.70 -10.71 14.02
CA ILE A 39 -6.47 -9.48 13.25
C ILE A 39 -5.01 -9.38 12.80
N ILE A 40 -4.04 -9.64 13.69
CA ILE A 40 -2.61 -9.63 13.36
C ILE A 40 -2.30 -10.62 12.24
N LYS A 41 -2.82 -11.84 12.34
CA LYS A 41 -2.63 -12.87 11.32
C LYS A 41 -3.21 -12.42 9.98
N ALA A 42 -4.46 -11.98 9.95
CA ALA A 42 -5.11 -11.52 8.72
C ALA A 42 -4.39 -10.30 8.12
N SER A 43 -3.95 -9.34 8.92
CA SER A 43 -3.17 -8.18 8.48
C SER A 43 -1.85 -8.61 7.81
N ARG A 44 -1.14 -9.58 8.36
CA ARG A 44 0.08 -10.15 7.75
C ARG A 44 -0.20 -10.84 6.42
N ASP A 45 -1.31 -11.60 6.35
CA ASP A 45 -1.72 -12.28 5.12
C ASP A 45 -2.11 -11.27 4.03
N VAL A 46 -2.83 -10.18 4.39
CA VAL A 46 -3.13 -9.05 3.49
C VAL A 46 -1.84 -8.42 2.97
N THR A 47 -0.88 -8.11 3.88
CA THR A 47 0.43 -7.57 3.49
C THR A 47 1.14 -8.48 2.48
N ALA A 48 1.16 -9.79 2.73
CA ALA A 48 1.83 -10.74 1.84
C ALA A 48 1.17 -10.82 0.45
N LEU A 49 -0.17 -10.78 0.38
CA LEU A 49 -0.91 -10.80 -0.89
C LEU A 49 -0.76 -9.48 -1.64
N SER A 50 -0.79 -8.34 -0.95
CA SER A 50 -0.57 -7.01 -1.54
C SER A 50 0.82 -6.91 -2.18
N LYS A 51 1.88 -7.35 -1.49
CA LYS A 51 3.23 -7.42 -2.05
C LYS A 51 3.31 -8.29 -3.30
N LYS A 52 2.63 -9.42 -3.32
CA LYS A 52 2.56 -10.28 -4.51
C LYS A 52 1.79 -9.58 -5.65
N ALA A 53 0.73 -8.81 -5.36
CA ALA A 53 0.02 -8.03 -6.36
C ALA A 53 0.93 -6.94 -6.95
N ILE A 54 1.63 -6.16 -6.12
CA ILE A 54 2.61 -5.15 -6.53
C ILE A 54 3.70 -5.78 -7.41
N PHE A 55 4.26 -6.92 -7.00
CA PHE A 55 5.26 -7.64 -7.80
C PHE A 55 4.75 -8.02 -9.19
N SER A 56 3.49 -8.43 -9.32
CA SER A 56 2.89 -8.73 -10.63
C SER A 56 2.67 -7.45 -11.44
N LEU A 57 2.22 -6.37 -10.81
CA LEU A 57 2.03 -5.08 -11.45
C LEU A 57 3.34 -4.47 -11.97
N GLN A 58 4.47 -4.71 -11.31
CA GLN A 58 5.79 -4.27 -11.78
C GLN A 58 6.23 -4.90 -13.13
N ARG A 59 5.53 -5.94 -13.60
CA ARG A 59 5.74 -6.51 -14.95
C ARG A 59 5.02 -5.75 -16.06
N VAL A 60 4.11 -4.85 -15.73
CA VAL A 60 3.46 -3.94 -16.70
C VAL A 60 4.53 -3.02 -17.30
N ARG A 61 4.38 -2.62 -18.57
CA ARG A 61 5.37 -1.82 -19.29
C ARG A 61 4.85 -0.44 -19.72
N THR A 62 3.55 -0.23 -19.70
CA THR A 62 2.90 0.98 -20.19
C THR A 62 1.85 1.47 -19.21
N ILE A 63 1.69 2.79 -19.10
CA ILE A 63 0.65 3.43 -18.28
C ILE A 63 -0.52 3.82 -19.19
N SER A 64 -1.74 3.74 -18.67
CA SER A 64 -2.98 4.13 -19.36
C SER A 64 -3.28 3.37 -20.66
N SER A 65 -2.59 2.28 -20.92
CA SER A 65 -2.83 1.40 -22.08
C SER A 65 -3.55 0.10 -21.70
N GLY A 66 -3.96 0.00 -20.45
CA GLY A 66 -4.53 -1.21 -19.85
C GLY A 66 -3.45 -2.16 -19.30
N ILE A 67 -3.82 -2.91 -18.27
CA ILE A 67 -2.99 -3.97 -17.70
C ILE A 67 -3.17 -5.24 -18.54
N PRO A 68 -2.10 -5.94 -18.95
CA PRO A 68 -2.23 -7.19 -19.69
C PRO A 68 -3.16 -8.19 -19.00
N PRO A 69 -4.06 -8.88 -19.73
CA PRO A 69 -5.09 -9.74 -19.13
C PRO A 69 -4.56 -10.77 -18.14
N ALA A 70 -3.42 -11.40 -18.44
CA ALA A 70 -2.80 -12.38 -17.54
C ALA A 70 -2.39 -11.76 -16.20
N ILE A 71 -1.82 -10.55 -16.20
CA ILE A 71 -1.45 -9.83 -14.99
C ILE A 71 -2.70 -9.35 -14.25
N SER A 72 -3.69 -8.83 -14.98
CA SER A 72 -4.96 -8.37 -14.41
C SER A 72 -5.69 -9.50 -13.68
N THR A 73 -5.79 -10.69 -14.28
CA THR A 73 -6.40 -11.86 -13.65
C THR A 73 -5.64 -12.29 -12.39
N GLU A 74 -4.32 -12.30 -12.45
CA GLU A 74 -3.46 -12.66 -11.31
C GLU A 74 -3.63 -11.67 -10.14
N VAL A 75 -3.67 -10.38 -10.42
CA VAL A 75 -3.86 -9.31 -9.42
C VAL A 75 -5.28 -9.38 -8.84
N GLN A 76 -6.30 -9.55 -9.68
CA GLN A 76 -7.67 -9.66 -9.24
C GLN A 76 -7.87 -10.84 -8.28
N GLY A 77 -7.33 -12.02 -8.60
CA GLY A 77 -7.42 -13.16 -7.68
C GLY A 77 -6.77 -12.91 -6.32
N ARG A 78 -5.73 -12.07 -6.25
CA ARG A 78 -5.16 -11.65 -4.96
C ARG A 78 -6.04 -10.64 -4.23
N PHE A 79 -6.64 -9.70 -4.94
CA PHE A 79 -7.58 -8.73 -4.35
C PHE A 79 -8.84 -9.43 -3.85
N ASP A 80 -9.33 -10.45 -4.53
CA ASP A 80 -10.45 -11.28 -4.06
C ASP A 80 -10.09 -12.01 -2.75
N ALA A 81 -8.88 -12.58 -2.68
CA ALA A 81 -8.39 -13.21 -1.45
C ALA A 81 -8.21 -12.20 -0.30
N ILE A 82 -7.73 -10.98 -0.57
CA ILE A 82 -7.63 -9.90 0.41
C ILE A 82 -9.03 -9.49 0.89
N SER A 83 -10.01 -9.42 0.00
CA SER A 83 -11.40 -9.11 0.34
C SER A 83 -11.98 -10.10 1.35
N GLU A 84 -11.72 -11.41 1.19
CA GLU A 84 -12.16 -12.42 2.16
C GLU A 84 -11.44 -12.29 3.53
N LEU A 85 -10.17 -11.89 3.53
CA LEU A 85 -9.45 -11.59 4.78
C LEU A 85 -10.04 -10.35 5.48
N PHE A 86 -10.34 -9.29 4.75
CA PHE A 86 -11.01 -8.11 5.30
C PHE A 86 -12.40 -8.45 5.85
N LYS A 87 -13.17 -9.29 5.17
CA LYS A 87 -14.45 -9.80 5.65
C LYS A 87 -14.30 -10.56 6.97
N THR A 88 -13.22 -11.30 7.13
CA THR A 88 -12.93 -11.99 8.38
C THR A 88 -12.57 -10.99 9.48
N MET A 89 -11.69 -10.02 9.18
CA MET A 89 -11.27 -8.99 10.12
C MET A 89 -12.43 -8.09 10.57
N SER A 90 -13.38 -7.80 9.67
CA SER A 90 -14.50 -6.89 9.95
C SER A 90 -15.38 -7.37 11.11
N LYS A 91 -15.43 -8.67 11.38
CA LYS A 91 -16.18 -9.24 12.51
C LYS A 91 -15.59 -8.82 13.86
N ASP A 92 -14.28 -8.75 13.93
CA ASP A 92 -13.55 -8.36 15.14
C ASP A 92 -13.35 -6.83 15.25
N LEU A 93 -13.58 -6.08 14.16
CA LEU A 93 -13.38 -4.61 14.08
C LEU A 93 -14.70 -3.83 14.20
N GLN A 94 -15.69 -4.34 14.94
CA GLN A 94 -16.96 -3.65 15.14
C GLN A 94 -16.92 -2.71 16.36
N GLY A 95 -17.60 -1.58 16.24
CA GLY A 95 -17.75 -0.62 17.34
C GLY A 95 -16.41 -0.12 17.87
N ILE A 96 -16.23 -0.15 19.19
CA ILE A 96 -14.99 0.32 19.85
C ILE A 96 -13.76 -0.51 19.50
N ASN A 97 -13.94 -1.74 19.06
CA ASN A 97 -12.85 -2.63 18.68
C ASN A 97 -12.14 -2.15 17.40
N SER A 98 -12.81 -1.40 16.52
CA SER A 98 -12.17 -0.79 15.37
C SER A 98 -11.04 0.18 15.80
N TRP A 99 -11.26 0.95 16.84
CA TRP A 99 -10.24 1.81 17.44
C TRP A 99 -9.21 1.01 18.25
N ARG A 100 -9.67 0.03 19.07
CA ARG A 100 -8.80 -0.80 19.93
C ARG A 100 -7.74 -1.56 19.12
N TYR A 101 -8.10 -2.08 17.94
CA TYR A 101 -7.24 -2.92 17.10
C TYR A 101 -6.74 -2.22 15.84
N GLN A 102 -6.96 -0.92 15.69
CA GLN A 102 -6.50 -0.14 14.53
C GLN A 102 -5.01 -0.38 14.24
N ARG A 103 -4.17 -0.29 15.27
CA ARG A 103 -2.73 -0.48 15.15
C ARG A 103 -2.33 -1.85 14.60
N GLN A 104 -3.11 -2.89 14.87
CA GLN A 104 -2.85 -4.25 14.38
C GLN A 104 -3.33 -4.44 12.93
N ALA A 105 -4.41 -3.76 12.55
CA ALA A 105 -4.97 -3.83 11.20
C ALA A 105 -4.21 -2.94 10.20
N SER A 106 -3.72 -1.79 10.66
CA SER A 106 -3.11 -0.71 9.87
C SER A 106 -2.02 -1.17 8.88
N PRO A 107 -1.04 -2.01 9.25
CA PRO A 107 0.00 -2.41 8.30
C PRO A 107 -0.54 -3.13 7.06
N GLY A 108 -1.54 -4.00 7.23
CA GLY A 108 -2.20 -4.68 6.10
C GLY A 108 -3.01 -3.70 5.25
N ILE A 109 -3.70 -2.76 5.87
CA ILE A 109 -4.49 -1.75 5.18
C ILE A 109 -3.59 -0.85 4.35
N GLN A 110 -2.49 -0.34 4.89
CA GLN A 110 -1.54 0.52 4.17
C GLN A 110 -0.95 -0.17 2.96
N GLU A 111 -0.51 -1.41 3.11
CA GLU A 111 0.04 -2.21 2.01
C GLU A 111 -1.01 -2.52 0.93
N PHE A 112 -2.27 -2.73 1.33
CA PHE A 112 -3.37 -2.89 0.36
C PHE A 112 -3.64 -1.59 -0.40
N ILE A 113 -3.65 -0.44 0.29
CA ILE A 113 -3.81 0.87 -0.35
C ILE A 113 -2.67 1.15 -1.33
N GLU A 114 -1.44 0.80 -1.01
CA GLU A 114 -0.30 0.87 -1.93
C GLU A 114 -0.56 0.03 -3.20
N ALA A 115 -0.94 -1.23 -3.05
CA ALA A 115 -1.19 -2.14 -4.16
C ALA A 115 -2.37 -1.68 -5.04
N LEU A 116 -3.48 -1.27 -4.43
CA LEU A 116 -4.67 -0.77 -5.11
C LEU A 116 -4.37 0.53 -5.86
N SER A 117 -3.65 1.45 -5.21
CA SER A 117 -3.27 2.72 -5.79
C SER A 117 -2.31 2.55 -6.96
N PHE A 118 -1.39 1.59 -6.87
CA PHE A 118 -0.46 1.28 -7.97
C PHE A 118 -1.19 0.66 -9.16
N GLU A 119 -2.12 -0.26 -8.93
CA GLU A 119 -2.97 -0.83 -9.98
C GLU A 119 -3.80 0.26 -10.68
N HIS A 120 -4.46 1.11 -9.88
CA HIS A 120 -5.26 2.21 -10.40
C HIS A 120 -4.42 3.21 -11.21
N TYR A 121 -3.22 3.55 -10.73
CA TYR A 121 -2.29 4.44 -11.43
C TYR A 121 -1.82 3.85 -12.77
N LEU A 122 -1.44 2.58 -12.81
CA LEU A 122 -1.04 1.93 -14.05
C LEU A 122 -2.18 1.88 -15.08
N ARG A 123 -3.42 1.72 -14.62
CA ARG A 123 -4.62 1.65 -15.46
C ARG A 123 -5.05 3.02 -15.99
N THR A 124 -5.03 4.04 -15.15
CA THR A 124 -5.68 5.33 -15.42
C THR A 124 -4.72 6.52 -15.53
N GLY A 125 -3.51 6.40 -14.99
CA GLY A 125 -2.57 7.51 -14.81
C GLY A 125 -3.02 8.51 -13.73
N LYS A 126 -3.91 8.12 -12.83
CA LYS A 126 -4.43 8.97 -11.75
C LYS A 126 -4.26 8.29 -10.40
N LEU A 127 -4.23 9.08 -9.32
CA LEU A 127 -4.33 8.53 -7.97
C LEU A 127 -5.76 8.06 -7.71
N VAL A 128 -5.90 6.94 -7.00
CA VAL A 128 -7.19 6.52 -6.47
C VAL A 128 -7.60 7.50 -5.37
N THR A 129 -8.88 7.92 -5.34
CA THR A 129 -9.36 8.74 -4.22
C THR A 129 -9.67 7.86 -3.02
N ARG A 130 -9.71 8.46 -1.82
CA ARG A 130 -10.01 7.72 -0.59
C ARG A 130 -11.41 7.08 -0.65
N GLU A 131 -12.38 7.76 -1.25
CA GLU A 131 -13.74 7.28 -1.44
C GLU A 131 -13.77 6.04 -2.31
N VAL A 132 -13.08 6.05 -3.47
CA VAL A 132 -12.97 4.90 -4.37
C VAL A 132 -12.21 3.74 -3.70
N ALA A 133 -11.17 4.04 -2.91
CA ALA A 133 -10.45 3.03 -2.14
C ALA A 133 -11.35 2.38 -1.08
N MET A 134 -12.21 3.17 -0.42
CA MET A 134 -13.20 2.66 0.54
C MET A 134 -14.26 1.78 -0.12
N GLU A 135 -14.72 2.11 -1.33
CA GLU A 135 -15.63 1.28 -2.10
C GLU A 135 -15.01 -0.08 -2.44
N GLY A 136 -13.70 -0.11 -2.74
CA GLY A 136 -12.94 -1.35 -2.94
C GLY A 136 -12.77 -2.18 -1.64
N MET A 137 -12.88 -1.55 -0.47
CA MET A 137 -12.86 -2.19 0.86
C MET A 137 -14.28 -2.51 1.34
N ILE A 138 -15.01 -3.33 0.63
CA ILE A 138 -16.46 -3.62 0.75
C ILE A 138 -16.94 -3.98 2.18
N TRP A 139 -16.04 -4.27 3.12
CA TRP A 139 -16.35 -4.95 4.40
C TRP A 139 -16.44 -4.04 5.62
N ASN A 140 -16.70 -2.75 5.46
CA ASN A 140 -16.88 -1.81 6.58
C ASN A 140 -15.66 -1.75 7.54
N ILE A 141 -14.46 -1.93 6.99
CA ILE A 141 -13.22 -1.68 7.72
C ILE A 141 -12.92 -0.18 7.61
N PRO A 142 -12.69 0.52 8.73
CA PRO A 142 -12.42 1.94 8.69
C PRO A 142 -11.06 2.23 8.01
N LEU A 143 -11.09 2.90 6.87
CA LEU A 143 -9.89 3.47 6.24
C LEU A 143 -9.63 4.84 6.86
N THR A 144 -8.64 4.94 7.73
CA THR A 144 -8.22 6.22 8.31
C THR A 144 -7.55 7.10 7.25
N ALA A 145 -7.54 8.41 7.47
CA ALA A 145 -6.78 9.33 6.61
C ALA A 145 -5.29 9.01 6.66
N ASP A 146 -4.80 8.58 7.83
CA ASP A 146 -3.41 8.22 8.06
C ASP A 146 -2.99 6.99 7.25
N ASP A 147 -3.77 5.90 7.31
CA ASP A 147 -3.48 4.67 6.55
C ASP A 147 -3.53 4.92 5.04
N TYR A 148 -4.48 5.73 4.59
CA TYR A 148 -4.55 6.12 3.18
C TYR A 148 -3.33 6.96 2.75
N ALA A 149 -2.96 7.98 3.53
CA ALA A 149 -1.81 8.82 3.22
C ALA A 149 -0.50 8.03 3.26
N LEU A 150 -0.30 7.18 4.27
CA LEU A 150 0.90 6.35 4.39
C LEU A 150 1.02 5.34 3.24
N GLY A 151 -0.08 4.75 2.79
CA GLY A 151 -0.10 3.89 1.60
C GLY A 151 0.23 4.64 0.31
N LEU A 152 -0.19 5.91 0.17
CA LEU A 152 0.20 6.75 -0.98
C LEU A 152 1.68 7.17 -0.93
N PHE A 153 2.27 7.35 0.26
CA PHE A 153 3.72 7.53 0.37
C PHE A 153 4.48 6.33 -0.19
N ASP A 154 4.07 5.12 0.17
CA ASP A 154 4.71 3.88 -0.30
C ASP A 154 4.52 3.68 -1.81
N LEU A 155 3.36 4.04 -2.35
CA LEU A 155 3.11 4.10 -3.79
C LEU A 155 4.20 4.87 -4.56
N SER A 156 4.72 5.97 -4.01
CA SER A 156 5.77 6.77 -4.66
C SER A 156 7.02 5.93 -4.96
N GLY A 157 7.36 5.00 -4.07
CA GLY A 157 8.45 4.05 -4.25
C GLY A 157 8.19 3.06 -5.39
N GLU A 158 6.96 2.59 -5.53
CA GLU A 158 6.60 1.67 -6.61
C GLU A 158 6.53 2.37 -7.98
N ILE A 159 6.03 3.61 -8.03
CA ILE A 159 6.10 4.45 -9.24
C ILE A 159 7.55 4.72 -9.64
N MET A 160 8.43 5.04 -8.68
CA MET A 160 9.87 5.21 -8.92
C MET A 160 10.49 3.94 -9.49
N ARG A 161 10.23 2.78 -8.87
CA ARG A 161 10.74 1.49 -9.33
C ARG A 161 10.29 1.19 -10.76
N PHE A 162 9.01 1.43 -11.06
CA PHE A 162 8.45 1.28 -12.40
C PHE A 162 9.15 2.21 -13.40
N ALA A 163 9.33 3.50 -13.08
CA ALA A 163 9.97 4.48 -13.95
C ALA A 163 11.42 4.11 -14.26
N VAL A 164 12.21 3.78 -13.24
CA VAL A 164 13.62 3.38 -13.40
C VAL A 164 13.74 2.10 -14.24
N THR A 165 12.88 1.10 -13.98
CA THR A 165 12.87 -0.14 -14.75
C THR A 165 12.49 0.12 -16.21
N ALA A 166 11.50 0.97 -16.48
CA ALA A 166 11.10 1.34 -17.82
C ALA A 166 12.25 2.05 -18.56
N ILE A 167 12.90 3.04 -17.93
CA ILE A 167 14.08 3.71 -18.50
C ILE A 167 15.18 2.70 -18.84
N ALA A 168 15.48 1.78 -17.95
CA ALA A 168 16.53 0.79 -18.15
C ALA A 168 16.21 -0.22 -19.27
N THR A 169 14.93 -0.57 -19.46
CA THR A 169 14.52 -1.60 -20.41
C THR A 169 14.13 -1.07 -21.78
N THR A 170 13.52 0.13 -21.83
CA THR A 170 13.01 0.73 -23.08
C THR A 170 13.86 1.89 -23.58
N GLY A 171 14.80 2.39 -22.77
CA GLY A 171 15.58 3.59 -23.10
C GLY A 171 14.73 4.86 -23.16
N SER A 172 13.55 4.88 -22.55
CA SER A 172 12.66 6.03 -22.59
C SER A 172 11.92 6.23 -21.28
N LEU A 173 11.63 7.50 -20.94
CA LEU A 173 10.78 7.82 -19.80
C LEU A 173 9.31 7.54 -20.14
N PRO A 174 8.58 6.78 -19.30
CA PRO A 174 7.17 6.56 -19.53
C PRO A 174 6.35 7.84 -19.58
N HIS A 175 5.54 7.98 -20.62
CA HIS A 175 4.61 9.09 -20.81
C HIS A 175 3.16 8.60 -20.73
N LEU A 176 2.31 9.40 -20.10
CA LEU A 176 0.87 9.18 -20.06
C LEU A 176 0.24 9.80 -21.30
N LYS A 177 -0.47 8.99 -22.07
CA LYS A 177 -1.28 9.49 -23.18
C LYS A 177 -2.56 10.13 -22.63
N SER A 178 -2.70 11.43 -22.79
CA SER A 178 -3.98 12.10 -22.50
C SER A 178 -4.89 12.00 -23.71
N SER A 179 -6.10 11.48 -23.53
CA SER A 179 -7.13 11.43 -24.60
C SER A 179 -7.68 12.81 -24.97
N HIS A 180 -7.41 13.85 -24.17
CA HIS A 180 -8.02 15.18 -24.33
C HIS A 180 -7.03 16.34 -24.36
N SER A 181 -5.72 16.12 -24.35
CA SER A 181 -4.70 17.18 -24.34
C SER A 181 -3.53 16.78 -25.22
N SER A 182 -3.04 17.72 -26.01
CA SER A 182 -1.79 17.58 -26.79
C SER A 182 -0.53 17.55 -25.91
N ILE A 183 -0.67 17.77 -24.60
CA ILE A 183 0.43 17.76 -23.65
C ILE A 183 0.57 16.36 -23.06
N SER A 184 1.64 15.68 -23.44
CA SER A 184 2.04 14.40 -22.83
C SER A 184 2.59 14.66 -21.43
N ARG A 185 1.96 14.05 -20.40
CA ARG A 185 2.42 14.11 -19.01
C ARG A 185 3.40 12.97 -18.75
N SER A 186 4.56 13.26 -18.16
CA SER A 186 5.53 12.23 -17.82
C SER A 186 5.32 11.70 -16.39
N ILE A 187 5.74 10.48 -16.16
CA ILE A 187 5.73 9.87 -14.82
C ILE A 187 6.57 10.67 -13.80
N LEU A 188 7.64 11.33 -14.26
CA LEU A 188 8.46 12.20 -13.42
C LEU A 188 7.68 13.45 -12.98
N THR A 189 6.87 14.01 -13.87
CA THR A 189 5.98 15.14 -13.53
C THR A 189 4.98 14.73 -12.44
N ASP A 190 4.43 13.51 -12.53
CA ASP A 190 3.51 12.99 -11.52
C ASP A 190 4.17 12.79 -10.16
N LEU A 191 5.37 12.21 -10.13
CA LEU A 191 6.14 12.06 -8.90
C LEU A 191 6.48 13.40 -8.25
N ARG A 192 6.83 14.42 -9.04
CA ARG A 192 7.09 15.79 -8.53
C ARG A 192 5.83 16.42 -7.96
N HIS A 193 4.69 16.27 -8.65
CA HIS A 193 3.41 16.77 -8.15
C HIS A 193 3.01 16.07 -6.86
N LEU A 194 3.16 14.75 -6.79
CA LEU A 194 2.87 13.96 -5.59
C LEU A 194 3.75 14.43 -4.41
N ARG A 195 5.06 14.57 -4.62
CA ARG A 195 5.99 15.11 -3.63
C ARG A 195 5.56 16.49 -3.16
N SER A 196 5.32 17.43 -4.08
CA SER A 196 4.93 18.80 -3.74
C SER A 196 3.60 18.83 -2.96
N SER A 197 2.65 17.95 -3.29
CA SER A 197 1.39 17.84 -2.58
C SER A 197 1.59 17.36 -1.14
N PHE A 198 2.48 16.39 -0.91
CA PHE A 198 2.80 15.93 0.44
C PHE A 198 3.61 16.94 1.25
N GLU A 199 4.55 17.66 0.60
CA GLU A 199 5.31 18.76 1.24
C GLU A 199 4.40 19.92 1.67
N ALA A 200 3.26 20.11 0.98
CA ALA A 200 2.26 21.13 1.32
C ALA A 200 1.30 20.72 2.45
N LEU A 201 1.32 19.46 2.91
CA LEU A 201 0.48 19.04 4.04
C LEU A 201 0.98 19.66 5.34
N ASP A 202 0.05 20.26 6.09
CA ASP A 202 0.34 20.70 7.45
C ASP A 202 0.36 19.50 8.41
N THR A 203 1.57 19.07 8.77
CA THR A 203 1.78 17.98 9.73
C THR A 203 2.12 18.48 11.14
N THR A 204 1.96 19.77 11.43
CA THR A 204 2.34 20.38 12.72
C THR A 204 1.61 19.74 13.89
N SER A 205 0.34 19.35 13.71
CA SER A 205 -0.45 18.65 14.72
C SER A 205 0.04 17.22 15.02
N CYS A 206 0.83 16.66 14.12
CA CYS A 206 1.39 15.30 14.25
C CYS A 206 2.80 15.30 14.90
N HIS A 207 3.41 16.48 15.13
CA HIS A 207 4.72 16.58 15.74
C HIS A 207 4.72 15.99 17.16
N GLY A 208 5.71 15.13 17.45
CA GLY A 208 5.82 14.45 18.73
C GLY A 208 4.97 13.17 18.83
N THR A 209 4.15 12.85 17.84
CA THR A 209 3.43 11.57 17.75
C THR A 209 4.24 10.53 16.97
N SER A 210 3.89 9.24 17.14
CA SER A 210 4.48 8.16 16.31
C SER A 210 4.21 8.38 14.83
N LEU A 211 3.04 8.89 14.46
CA LEU A 211 2.64 9.22 13.10
C LEU A 211 3.53 10.31 12.48
N GLY A 212 3.80 11.40 13.21
CA GLY A 212 4.68 12.48 12.73
C GLY A 212 6.09 11.99 12.42
N GLY A 213 6.64 11.09 13.25
CA GLY A 213 7.93 10.46 13.00
C GLY A 213 7.93 9.52 11.78
N GLU A 214 6.83 8.83 11.54
CA GLU A 214 6.65 7.96 10.38
C GLU A 214 6.50 8.76 9.08
N ILE A 215 5.68 9.80 9.08
CA ILE A 215 5.52 10.72 7.93
C ILE A 215 6.88 11.35 7.56
N GLY A 216 7.67 11.80 8.53
CA GLY A 216 8.99 12.39 8.27
C GLY A 216 9.93 11.42 7.54
N LYS A 217 10.00 10.16 7.98
CA LYS A 217 10.81 9.11 7.34
C LYS A 217 10.32 8.79 5.92
N LYS A 218 9.00 8.68 5.73
CA LYS A 218 8.40 8.40 4.42
C LYS A 218 8.59 9.57 3.45
N MET A 219 8.53 10.81 3.94
CA MET A 219 8.83 12.00 3.14
C MET A 219 10.29 11.98 2.65
N GLU A 220 11.24 11.68 3.51
CA GLU A 220 12.64 11.55 3.12
C GLU A 220 12.83 10.46 2.04
N THR A 221 12.19 9.31 2.21
CA THR A 221 12.19 8.22 1.22
C THR A 221 11.57 8.65 -0.11
N MET A 222 10.48 9.43 -0.08
CA MET A 222 9.83 9.97 -1.28
C MET A 222 10.75 10.94 -2.03
N VAL A 223 11.41 11.86 -1.32
CA VAL A 223 12.40 12.78 -1.92
C VAL A 223 13.48 11.99 -2.66
N GLN A 224 14.08 10.99 -2.00
CA GLN A 224 15.08 10.12 -2.62
C GLN A 224 14.53 9.35 -3.83
N SER A 225 13.27 8.96 -3.80
CA SER A 225 12.61 8.26 -4.92
C SER A 225 12.47 9.17 -6.14
N VAL A 226 12.07 10.43 -5.94
CA VAL A 226 11.99 11.44 -7.03
C VAL A 226 13.38 11.70 -7.61
N GLU A 227 14.38 11.94 -6.77
CA GLU A 227 15.77 12.18 -7.19
C GLU A 227 16.35 11.03 -8.02
N LYS A 228 16.05 9.78 -7.66
CA LYS A 228 16.47 8.61 -8.46
C LYS A 228 15.90 8.63 -9.88
N VAL A 229 14.63 8.99 -10.04
CA VAL A 229 14.02 9.10 -11.38
C VAL A 229 14.58 10.29 -12.15
N GLU A 230 14.82 11.42 -11.49
CA GLU A 230 15.46 12.60 -12.09
C GLU A 230 16.86 12.27 -12.62
N ASN A 231 17.67 11.61 -11.81
CA ASN A 231 19.03 11.20 -12.20
C ASN A 231 19.00 10.19 -13.36
N ALA A 232 18.06 9.24 -13.36
CA ALA A 232 17.90 8.30 -14.46
C ALA A 232 17.45 9.00 -15.75
N ALA A 233 16.53 9.97 -15.66
CA ALA A 233 16.09 10.76 -16.81
C ALA A 233 17.20 11.67 -17.36
N CYS A 234 17.99 12.31 -16.49
CA CYS A 234 19.15 13.10 -16.91
C CYS A 234 20.18 12.23 -17.64
N SER A 235 20.49 11.06 -17.11
CA SER A 235 21.43 10.12 -17.75
C SER A 235 20.95 9.67 -19.13
N LEU A 236 19.64 9.51 -19.30
CA LEU A 236 19.04 9.20 -20.60
C LEU A 236 19.29 10.33 -21.61
N ILE A 237 19.02 11.58 -21.23
CA ILE A 237 19.19 12.76 -22.10
C ILE A 237 20.65 12.91 -22.53
N ILE A 238 21.60 12.76 -21.60
CA ILE A 238 23.05 12.83 -21.89
C ILE A 238 23.42 11.77 -22.91
N ARG A 239 23.02 10.52 -22.70
CA ARG A 239 23.30 9.41 -23.62
C ARG A 239 22.73 9.64 -25.02
N ASP A 240 21.52 10.19 -25.12
CA ASP A 240 20.89 10.49 -26.41
C ASP A 240 21.60 11.62 -27.17
N GLN A 241 22.28 12.55 -26.46
CA GLN A 241 23.09 13.60 -27.05
C GLN A 241 24.48 13.11 -27.52
N GLU A 242 25.04 12.12 -26.82
CA GLU A 242 26.36 11.55 -27.15
C GLU A 242 26.30 10.54 -28.30
N GLN A 243 25.16 9.96 -28.61
CA GLN A 243 24.99 9.09 -29.77
C GLN A 243 24.87 9.94 -31.05
N PRO A 244 25.84 9.89 -31.99
CA PRO A 244 25.72 10.62 -33.26
C PRO A 244 24.51 10.05 -34.01
N LYS A 245 23.55 10.93 -34.34
CA LYS A 245 22.42 10.58 -35.21
C LYS A 245 23.00 10.12 -36.54
N HIS A 246 23.05 8.82 -36.76
CA HIS A 246 23.40 8.22 -38.03
C HIS A 246 22.32 8.67 -39.04
N LYS A 247 22.55 9.77 -39.77
CA LYS A 247 21.78 10.12 -40.96
C LYS A 247 22.05 9.00 -41.98
N PRO A 248 21.05 8.30 -42.50
CA PRO A 248 21.26 7.48 -43.66
C PRO A 248 21.74 8.40 -44.80
N GLU A 249 22.90 8.12 -45.35
CA GLU A 249 23.34 8.79 -46.55
C GLU A 249 22.32 8.54 -47.66
N PRO A 250 21.97 9.58 -48.46
CA PRO A 250 21.14 9.38 -49.62
C PRO A 250 21.91 8.48 -50.59
N THR A 251 21.41 7.25 -50.77
CA THR A 251 21.87 6.37 -51.85
C THR A 251 21.65 7.11 -53.16
N ASN A 252 22.74 7.70 -53.71
CA ASN A 252 22.82 8.17 -55.08
C ASN A 252 22.74 6.93 -55.97
N SER A 253 21.57 6.58 -56.43
CA SER A 253 21.42 5.67 -57.58
C SER A 253 21.63 6.48 -58.83
N LEU A 254 22.88 6.46 -59.35
CA LEU A 254 23.20 6.80 -60.70
C LEU A 254 22.79 5.67 -61.61
N VAL A 255 22.06 6.05 -62.69
CA VAL A 255 21.71 5.39 -63.93
C VAL A 255 20.50 4.49 -63.91
#